data_2b1947ff6b099f90c55c321ccde7ed64
#
_entry.id   2b1947ff6b099f90c55c321ccde7ed64
#
_cell.length_a   1.000
_cell.length_b   1.000
_cell.length_c   1.000
_cell.angle_alpha   90.00
_cell.angle_beta   90.00
_cell.angle_gamma   90.00
#
_symmetry.space_group_name_H-M   'P 1'
#
loop_
_entity.id
_entity.type
_entity.pdbx_description
1 polymer ?
#
loop_
_entity_poly.entity_id
_entity_poly.type
_entity_poly.pdbx_seq_one_letter_code
_entity_poly.pdbx_strand_id
1 'polypeptide(L)'
;MAEKTAAERVALARHPQRPNITDYIDGLFTDFFEQRGDRACREDPAILGGIALFHGRPVTVIGTRKGKTLEENLRCNFGMPGPEGYRKALRLMKQAEKFRRPIFTFLDTAGAYPGLEAEEHGQGEAIARNLFEMSRLTVPVIAVVTGEGNSGGALALAVADRVLMLENAVYAILSPEGFASILWKDAQRSGEAAELMKLTAPELKKLGVIDGIVREPEGGAQTDPSRTLWNLDRALTACLEPLLKESAASLTVRRYQKFRALGRGKEDA
;
A
#
# COMPACT_ATOMS: atom_id res chain seq x y z
N MET A 1 -27.55 3.40 6.66
CA MET A 1 -26.49 3.34 7.69
C MET A 1 -25.87 4.70 7.82
N ALA A 2 -25.57 5.15 9.05
CA ALA A 2 -24.83 6.40 9.25
C ALA A 2 -23.44 6.29 8.63
N GLU A 3 -22.95 7.39 8.04
CA GLU A 3 -21.58 7.44 7.49
C GLU A 3 -20.59 7.40 8.66
N LYS A 4 -19.58 6.51 8.54
CA LYS A 4 -18.55 6.40 9.58
C LYS A 4 -17.67 7.64 9.60
N THR A 5 -17.32 8.12 10.78
CA THR A 5 -16.33 9.18 11.00
C THR A 5 -14.94 8.74 10.58
N ALA A 6 -14.02 9.71 10.37
CA ALA A 6 -12.63 9.40 10.06
C ALA A 6 -11.96 8.64 11.22
N ALA A 7 -12.25 8.99 12.47
CA ALA A 7 -11.74 8.29 13.66
C ALA A 7 -12.18 6.82 13.71
N GLU A 8 -13.45 6.53 13.41
CA GLU A 8 -13.96 5.15 13.33
C GLU A 8 -13.26 4.35 12.22
N ARG A 9 -12.97 4.97 11.07
CA ARG A 9 -12.23 4.32 9.99
C ARG A 9 -10.78 4.06 10.38
N VAL A 10 -10.11 4.99 11.07
CA VAL A 10 -8.76 4.79 11.62
C VAL A 10 -8.75 3.60 12.57
N ALA A 11 -9.73 3.49 13.47
CA ALA A 11 -9.84 2.36 14.39
C ALA A 11 -10.02 1.03 13.64
N LEU A 12 -10.84 1.00 12.59
CA LEU A 12 -11.05 -0.18 11.75
C LEU A 12 -9.79 -0.53 10.92
N ALA A 13 -9.07 0.46 10.40
CA ALA A 13 -7.81 0.25 9.68
C ALA A 13 -6.75 -0.43 10.57
N ARG A 14 -6.76 -0.12 11.86
CA ARG A 14 -5.84 -0.63 12.89
C ARG A 14 -6.33 -1.90 13.60
N HIS A 15 -7.50 -2.42 13.23
CA HIS A 15 -8.09 -3.54 13.95
C HIS A 15 -7.15 -4.76 13.94
N PRO A 16 -6.84 -5.38 15.11
CA PRO A 16 -5.84 -6.46 15.21
C PRO A 16 -6.16 -7.70 14.36
N GLN A 17 -7.45 -7.96 14.12
CA GLN A 17 -7.93 -9.09 13.31
C GLN A 17 -8.13 -8.72 11.83
N ARG A 18 -7.76 -7.51 11.43
CA ARG A 18 -7.84 -7.11 10.02
C ARG A 18 -6.96 -8.03 9.17
N PRO A 19 -7.45 -8.52 8.01
CA PRO A 19 -6.63 -9.34 7.12
C PRO A 19 -5.33 -8.62 6.77
N ASN A 20 -4.21 -9.33 6.80
CA ASN A 20 -2.89 -8.85 6.46
C ASN A 20 -2.42 -9.42 5.10
N ILE A 21 -1.21 -9.09 4.68
CA ILE A 21 -0.67 -9.52 3.38
C ILE A 21 -0.68 -11.05 3.20
N THR A 22 -0.48 -11.84 4.25
CA THR A 22 -0.52 -13.29 4.16
C THR A 22 -1.92 -13.78 3.78
N ASP A 23 -2.97 -13.22 4.43
CA ASP A 23 -4.36 -13.57 4.12
C ASP A 23 -4.73 -13.19 2.68
N TYR A 24 -4.23 -12.05 2.17
CA TYR A 24 -4.46 -11.64 0.78
C TYR A 24 -3.73 -12.55 -0.21
N ILE A 25 -2.51 -12.99 0.11
CA ILE A 25 -1.77 -13.94 -0.74
C ILE A 25 -2.52 -15.26 -0.78
N ASP A 26 -2.88 -15.82 0.37
CA ASP A 26 -3.52 -17.13 0.47
C ASP A 26 -4.92 -17.15 -0.19
N GLY A 27 -5.64 -16.03 -0.14
CA GLY A 27 -7.01 -15.94 -0.64
C GLY A 27 -7.17 -15.48 -2.10
N LEU A 28 -6.16 -14.83 -2.68
CA LEU A 28 -6.26 -14.23 -4.02
C LEU A 28 -5.34 -14.88 -5.05
N PHE A 29 -4.28 -15.55 -4.61
CA PHE A 29 -3.23 -16.06 -5.47
C PHE A 29 -3.00 -17.55 -5.24
N THR A 30 -2.48 -18.24 -6.26
CA THR A 30 -1.99 -19.61 -6.14
C THR A 30 -0.49 -19.68 -6.41
N ASP A 31 0.14 -20.76 -5.98
CA ASP A 31 1.56 -21.07 -6.25
C ASP A 31 2.51 -19.94 -5.81
N PHE A 32 2.23 -19.32 -4.66
CA PHE A 32 3.08 -18.24 -4.15
C PHE A 32 4.46 -18.78 -3.75
N PHE A 33 5.49 -18.22 -4.39
CA PHE A 33 6.88 -18.49 -4.11
C PHE A 33 7.56 -17.25 -3.53
N GLU A 34 7.78 -17.25 -2.21
CA GLU A 34 8.44 -16.13 -1.50
C GLU A 34 9.88 -15.94 -1.97
N GLN A 35 10.27 -14.69 -2.19
CA GLN A 35 11.64 -14.31 -2.52
C GLN A 35 12.22 -13.37 -1.49
N ARG A 36 13.14 -13.86 -0.68
CA ARG A 36 13.77 -13.17 0.45
C ARG A 36 15.02 -12.39 0.07
N GLY A 37 15.39 -11.46 0.94
CA GLY A 37 16.63 -10.70 0.92
C GLY A 37 16.69 -9.59 -0.10
N ASP A 38 17.40 -8.53 0.25
CA ASP A 38 17.62 -7.37 -0.63
C ASP A 38 18.80 -7.57 -1.60
N ARG A 39 19.59 -8.64 -1.43
CA ARG A 39 20.83 -8.95 -2.18
C ARG A 39 21.99 -7.98 -1.91
N ALA A 40 21.88 -7.17 -0.88
CA ALA A 40 22.93 -6.22 -0.48
C ALA A 40 23.35 -6.41 0.97
N CYS A 41 22.40 -6.53 1.89
CA CYS A 41 22.67 -6.61 3.32
C CYS A 41 21.96 -7.80 3.97
N ARG A 42 20.61 -7.78 4.04
CA ARG A 42 19.84 -8.78 4.80
C ARG A 42 18.40 -8.92 4.34
N GLU A 43 17.66 -9.78 5.04
CA GLU A 43 16.21 -9.92 4.94
C GLU A 43 15.53 -8.89 5.84
N ASP A 44 14.43 -8.29 5.34
CA ASP A 44 13.48 -7.55 6.15
C ASP A 44 12.12 -8.25 6.15
N PRO A 45 11.69 -8.85 7.28
CA PRO A 45 10.41 -9.54 7.38
C PRO A 45 9.20 -8.61 7.31
N ALA A 46 9.37 -7.29 7.44
CA ALA A 46 8.29 -6.30 7.30
C ALA A 46 7.78 -6.16 5.85
N ILE A 47 8.52 -6.69 4.88
CA ILE A 47 8.06 -6.85 3.49
C ILE A 47 7.95 -8.35 3.17
N LEU A 48 6.78 -8.79 2.77
CA LEU A 48 6.55 -10.10 2.15
C LEU A 48 6.43 -9.91 0.64
N GLY A 49 7.15 -10.68 -0.15
CA GLY A 49 7.05 -10.56 -1.60
C GLY A 49 7.55 -11.79 -2.34
N GLY A 50 7.03 -11.99 -3.55
CA GLY A 50 7.34 -13.15 -4.35
C GLY A 50 6.62 -13.18 -5.69
N ILE A 51 6.65 -14.35 -6.31
CA ILE A 51 5.95 -14.66 -7.57
C ILE A 51 4.75 -15.53 -7.23
N ALA A 52 3.64 -15.30 -7.91
CA ALA A 52 2.41 -16.09 -7.73
C ALA A 52 1.65 -16.17 -9.06
N LEU A 53 0.55 -16.91 -9.05
CA LEU A 53 -0.44 -16.89 -10.12
C LEU A 53 -1.69 -16.14 -9.67
N PHE A 54 -2.16 -15.19 -10.46
CA PHE A 54 -3.45 -14.53 -10.33
C PHE A 54 -4.33 -14.97 -11.51
N HIS A 55 -5.36 -15.77 -11.26
CA HIS A 55 -6.18 -16.39 -12.30
C HIS A 55 -5.34 -17.08 -13.40
N GLY A 56 -4.32 -17.85 -12.97
CA GLY A 56 -3.41 -18.57 -13.86
C GLY A 56 -2.34 -17.70 -14.56
N ARG A 57 -2.34 -16.38 -14.34
CA ARG A 57 -1.33 -15.45 -14.87
C ARG A 57 -0.19 -15.26 -13.89
N PRO A 58 1.08 -15.43 -14.30
CA PRO A 58 2.22 -15.11 -13.46
C PRO A 58 2.27 -13.62 -13.11
N VAL A 59 2.35 -13.31 -11.83
CA VAL A 59 2.40 -11.94 -11.28
C VAL A 59 3.48 -11.84 -10.21
N THR A 60 3.84 -10.62 -9.83
CA THR A 60 4.67 -10.34 -8.66
C THR A 60 3.80 -9.69 -7.59
N VAL A 61 3.83 -10.23 -6.38
CA VAL A 61 3.09 -9.73 -5.22
C VAL A 61 4.08 -9.23 -4.18
N ILE A 62 3.85 -8.03 -3.66
CA ILE A 62 4.69 -7.39 -2.65
C ILE A 62 3.76 -6.72 -1.64
N GLY A 63 4.02 -6.86 -0.34
CA GLY A 63 3.22 -6.13 0.65
C GLY A 63 3.96 -5.90 1.95
N THR A 64 3.55 -4.85 2.65
CA THR A 64 3.97 -4.64 4.03
C THR A 64 3.29 -5.67 4.92
N ARG A 65 4.03 -6.14 5.93
CA ARG A 65 3.60 -7.25 6.78
C ARG A 65 3.48 -6.81 8.22
N LYS A 66 2.25 -6.76 8.74
CA LYS A 66 1.97 -6.78 10.17
C LYS A 66 1.80 -8.23 10.63
N GLY A 67 2.29 -8.54 11.83
CA GLY A 67 2.08 -9.85 12.44
C GLY A 67 0.68 -9.98 13.05
N LYS A 68 0.27 -11.22 13.33
CA LYS A 68 -0.98 -11.53 14.05
C LYS A 68 -0.73 -11.71 15.56
N THR A 69 0.50 -11.93 15.95
CA THR A 69 0.95 -12.03 17.35
C THR A 69 1.93 -10.91 17.69
N LEU A 70 2.17 -10.68 18.98
CA LEU A 70 3.17 -9.70 19.41
C LEU A 70 4.56 -10.06 18.90
N GLU A 71 4.94 -11.34 18.97
CA GLU A 71 6.23 -11.84 18.48
C GLU A 71 6.41 -11.58 16.98
N GLU A 72 5.40 -11.89 16.18
CA GLU A 72 5.42 -11.59 14.74
C GLU A 72 5.50 -10.09 14.46
N ASN A 73 4.75 -9.27 15.22
CA ASN A 73 4.80 -7.82 15.08
C ASN A 73 6.18 -7.27 15.42
N LEU A 74 6.81 -7.72 16.49
CA LEU A 74 8.18 -7.32 16.83
C LEU A 74 9.15 -7.71 15.71
N ARG A 75 9.05 -8.93 15.18
CA ARG A 75 9.90 -9.39 14.07
C ARG A 75 9.71 -8.57 12.78
N CYS A 76 8.49 -8.08 12.53
CA CYS A 76 8.15 -7.29 11.34
C CYS A 76 8.15 -5.77 11.61
N ASN A 77 8.75 -5.30 12.70
CA ASN A 77 8.74 -3.89 13.10
C ASN A 77 7.33 -3.28 13.03
N PHE A 78 6.30 -4.02 13.45
CA PHE A 78 4.88 -3.59 13.36
C PHE A 78 4.45 -3.17 11.95
N GLY A 79 5.01 -3.79 10.93
CA GLY A 79 4.74 -3.49 9.54
C GLY A 79 5.46 -2.25 9.02
N MET A 80 6.48 -1.77 9.72
CA MET A 80 7.32 -0.65 9.30
C MET A 80 8.61 -1.19 8.65
N PRO A 81 8.74 -1.13 7.32
CA PRO A 81 9.92 -1.65 6.64
C PRO A 81 11.16 -0.78 6.87
N GLY A 82 12.29 -1.45 7.01
CA GLY A 82 13.62 -0.85 6.89
C GLY A 82 14.07 -0.70 5.43
N PRO A 83 15.27 -0.15 5.21
CA PRO A 83 15.80 0.06 3.86
C PRO A 83 15.97 -1.25 3.08
N GLU A 84 16.28 -2.35 3.76
CA GLU A 84 16.37 -3.68 3.16
C GLU A 84 15.04 -4.17 2.58
N GLY A 85 13.93 -3.86 3.27
CA GLY A 85 12.58 -4.15 2.77
C GLY A 85 12.27 -3.41 1.49
N TYR A 86 12.57 -2.12 1.42
CA TYR A 86 12.36 -1.32 0.21
C TYR A 86 13.30 -1.76 -0.93
N ARG A 87 14.57 -2.07 -0.66
CA ARG A 87 15.48 -2.63 -1.66
C ARG A 87 15.02 -4.00 -2.17
N LYS A 88 14.53 -4.87 -1.28
CA LYS A 88 13.90 -6.15 -1.67
C LYS A 88 12.70 -5.92 -2.58
N ALA A 89 11.80 -5.01 -2.21
CA ALA A 89 10.63 -4.66 -3.03
C ALA A 89 11.06 -4.18 -4.43
N LEU A 90 12.03 -3.27 -4.51
CA LEU A 90 12.56 -2.79 -5.78
C LEU A 90 13.15 -3.92 -6.63
N ARG A 91 13.94 -4.80 -6.02
CA ARG A 91 14.50 -5.96 -6.71
C ARG A 91 13.42 -6.83 -7.33
N LEU A 92 12.33 -7.08 -6.60
CA LEU A 92 11.19 -7.85 -7.10
C LEU A 92 10.45 -7.12 -8.24
N MET A 93 10.29 -5.80 -8.13
CA MET A 93 9.70 -4.97 -9.18
C MET A 93 10.53 -4.99 -10.47
N LYS A 94 11.86 -4.85 -10.37
CA LYS A 94 12.76 -4.93 -11.53
C LYS A 94 12.77 -6.33 -12.13
N GLN A 95 12.67 -7.38 -11.33
CA GLN A 95 12.50 -8.73 -11.83
C GLN A 95 11.15 -8.91 -12.54
N ALA A 96 10.08 -8.34 -11.99
CA ALA A 96 8.76 -8.36 -12.63
C ALA A 96 8.81 -7.68 -14.00
N GLU A 97 9.43 -6.52 -14.09
CA GLU A 97 9.64 -5.78 -15.34
C GLU A 97 10.38 -6.63 -16.38
N LYS A 98 11.51 -7.22 -15.99
CA LYS A 98 12.33 -8.09 -16.86
C LYS A 98 11.52 -9.26 -17.45
N PHE A 99 10.66 -9.86 -16.66
CA PHE A 99 9.83 -11.01 -17.07
C PHE A 99 8.41 -10.63 -17.48
N ARG A 100 8.11 -9.34 -17.61
CA ARG A 100 6.82 -8.78 -18.05
C ARG A 100 5.64 -9.26 -17.20
N ARG A 101 5.85 -9.40 -15.88
CA ARG A 101 4.79 -9.75 -14.93
C ARG A 101 4.14 -8.50 -14.37
N PRO A 102 2.80 -8.42 -14.31
CA PRO A 102 2.11 -7.40 -13.51
C PRO A 102 2.54 -7.45 -12.04
N ILE A 103 2.47 -6.29 -11.39
CA ILE A 103 2.85 -6.12 -9.99
C ILE A 103 1.62 -5.72 -9.19
N PHE A 104 1.38 -6.43 -8.09
CA PHE A 104 0.43 -6.04 -7.05
C PHE A 104 1.19 -5.64 -5.79
N THR A 105 0.88 -4.46 -5.26
CA THR A 105 1.42 -4.03 -3.96
C THR A 105 0.30 -3.86 -2.95
N PHE A 106 0.51 -4.35 -1.72
CA PHE A 106 -0.44 -4.27 -0.61
C PHE A 106 0.18 -3.49 0.54
N LEU A 107 -0.54 -2.47 1.02
CA LEU A 107 -0.01 -1.52 1.99
C LEU A 107 -0.83 -1.52 3.27
N ASP A 108 -0.16 -1.90 4.35
CA ASP A 108 -0.63 -1.73 5.72
C ASP A 108 0.57 -1.44 6.62
N THR A 109 0.92 -0.16 6.73
CA THR A 109 2.09 0.33 7.47
C THR A 109 1.84 1.67 8.12
N ALA A 110 2.31 1.82 9.35
CA ALA A 110 2.35 3.11 10.04
C ALA A 110 3.41 4.07 9.45
N GLY A 111 4.29 3.57 8.59
CA GLY A 111 5.37 4.31 7.94
C GLY A 111 6.63 3.48 7.76
N ALA A 112 7.72 4.12 7.34
CA ALA A 112 9.04 3.49 7.33
C ALA A 112 9.58 3.36 8.77
N TYR A 113 10.41 2.35 9.02
CA TYR A 113 11.02 2.15 10.33
C TYR A 113 11.96 3.33 10.68
N PRO A 114 11.72 4.03 11.82
CA PRO A 114 12.42 5.27 12.15
C PRO A 114 13.69 5.05 13.02
N GLY A 115 14.24 3.84 13.03
CA GLY A 115 15.40 3.50 13.84
C GLY A 115 16.70 4.08 13.27
N LEU A 116 17.69 4.35 14.15
CA LEU A 116 19.02 4.83 13.76
C LEU A 116 19.68 3.92 12.72
N GLU A 117 19.61 2.61 12.93
CA GLU A 117 20.16 1.61 12.00
C GLU A 117 19.53 1.73 10.59
N ALA A 118 18.24 2.06 10.51
CA ALA A 118 17.60 2.27 9.21
C ALA A 118 18.14 3.51 8.50
N GLU A 119 18.42 4.59 9.22
CA GLU A 119 19.04 5.78 8.64
C GLU A 119 20.48 5.50 8.19
N GLU A 120 21.28 4.80 8.99
CA GLU A 120 22.64 4.37 8.65
C GLU A 120 22.68 3.47 7.41
N HIS A 121 21.65 2.64 7.20
CA HIS A 121 21.51 1.78 6.04
C HIS A 121 20.83 2.45 4.83
N GLY A 122 20.53 3.75 4.91
CA GLY A 122 20.03 4.55 3.79
C GLY A 122 18.51 4.46 3.57
N GLN A 123 17.71 4.61 4.64
CA GLN A 123 16.24 4.57 4.59
C GLN A 123 15.67 5.55 3.55
N GLY A 124 16.11 6.81 3.62
CA GLY A 124 15.63 7.84 2.68
C GLY A 124 15.98 7.54 1.23
N GLU A 125 17.20 7.05 0.96
CA GLU A 125 17.63 6.64 -0.40
C GLU A 125 16.78 5.46 -0.92
N ALA A 126 16.57 4.43 -0.10
CA ALA A 126 15.81 3.26 -0.51
C ALA A 126 14.35 3.61 -0.88
N ILE A 127 13.71 4.51 -0.11
CA ILE A 127 12.38 5.04 -0.41
C ILE A 127 12.41 5.85 -1.72
N ALA A 128 13.32 6.82 -1.82
CA ALA A 128 13.43 7.69 -2.99
C ALA A 128 13.68 6.89 -4.27
N ARG A 129 14.53 5.86 -4.20
CA ARG A 129 14.81 4.96 -5.31
C ARG A 129 13.57 4.19 -5.74
N ASN A 130 12.77 3.69 -4.81
CA ASN A 130 11.50 3.03 -5.12
C ASN A 130 10.54 3.97 -5.86
N LEU A 131 10.36 5.20 -5.39
CA LEU A 131 9.53 6.20 -6.06
C LEU A 131 9.98 6.43 -7.50
N PHE A 132 11.28 6.66 -7.69
CA PHE A 132 11.87 6.91 -9.00
C PHE A 132 11.69 5.72 -9.94
N GLU A 133 12.04 4.52 -9.51
CA GLU A 133 11.97 3.33 -10.36
C GLU A 133 10.52 2.90 -10.63
N MET A 134 9.61 2.97 -9.63
CA MET A 134 8.20 2.66 -9.85
C MET A 134 7.56 3.58 -10.89
N SER A 135 7.95 4.86 -10.92
CA SER A 135 7.43 5.80 -11.93
C SER A 135 7.74 5.37 -13.37
N ARG A 136 8.79 4.58 -13.56
CA ARG A 136 9.33 4.18 -14.87
C ARG A 136 9.05 2.72 -15.26
N LEU A 137 8.46 1.92 -14.36
CA LEU A 137 8.15 0.52 -14.66
C LEU A 137 7.27 0.38 -15.90
N THR A 138 7.65 -0.54 -16.77
CA THR A 138 7.02 -0.78 -18.08
C THR A 138 5.95 -1.88 -18.04
N VAL A 139 5.61 -2.36 -16.85
CA VAL A 139 4.56 -3.37 -16.61
C VAL A 139 3.43 -2.76 -15.78
N PRO A 140 2.21 -3.33 -15.83
CA PRO A 140 1.11 -2.90 -14.97
C PRO A 140 1.46 -2.96 -13.48
N VAL A 141 1.14 -1.91 -12.73
CA VAL A 141 1.30 -1.82 -11.28
C VAL A 141 -0.05 -1.43 -10.67
N ILE A 142 -0.54 -2.25 -9.74
CA ILE A 142 -1.75 -1.97 -8.97
C ILE A 142 -1.38 -1.97 -7.49
N ALA A 143 -1.61 -0.85 -6.82
CA ALA A 143 -1.41 -0.70 -5.38
C ALA A 143 -2.75 -0.76 -4.64
N VAL A 144 -2.78 -1.42 -3.49
CA VAL A 144 -3.95 -1.51 -2.63
C VAL A 144 -3.58 -1.10 -1.20
N VAL A 145 -4.19 -0.03 -0.71
CA VAL A 145 -4.09 0.31 0.71
C VAL A 145 -5.11 -0.53 1.47
N THR A 146 -4.63 -1.46 2.28
CA THR A 146 -5.46 -2.47 2.96
C THR A 146 -5.74 -2.14 4.43
N GLY A 147 -4.94 -1.31 5.04
CA GLY A 147 -5.07 -0.83 6.41
C GLY A 147 -4.58 0.60 6.52
N GLU A 148 -3.49 0.84 7.21
CA GLU A 148 -2.82 2.13 7.24
C GLU A 148 -1.85 2.25 6.05
N GLY A 149 -1.88 3.40 5.38
CA GLY A 149 -0.89 3.76 4.37
C GLY A 149 -0.25 5.09 4.75
N ASN A 150 0.83 5.09 5.53
CA ASN A 150 1.38 6.34 6.03
C ASN A 150 2.75 6.69 5.43
N SER A 151 2.88 8.00 5.11
CA SER A 151 4.13 8.68 4.78
C SER A 151 4.86 8.09 3.55
N GLY A 152 6.14 8.40 3.43
CA GLY A 152 7.03 7.84 2.42
C GLY A 152 7.11 6.32 2.43
N GLY A 153 6.89 5.72 3.61
CA GLY A 153 6.87 4.27 3.76
C GLY A 153 5.80 3.56 2.93
N ALA A 154 4.60 4.11 2.90
CA ALA A 154 3.53 3.63 2.03
C ALA A 154 3.75 4.07 0.57
N LEU A 155 4.13 5.34 0.36
CA LEU A 155 4.30 5.90 -0.97
C LEU A 155 5.36 5.16 -1.80
N ALA A 156 6.42 4.64 -1.14
CA ALA A 156 7.47 3.83 -1.77
C ALA A 156 6.98 2.54 -2.44
N LEU A 157 5.73 2.16 -2.22
CA LEU A 157 5.06 1.00 -2.84
C LEU A 157 3.75 1.38 -3.55
N ALA A 158 3.41 2.69 -3.62
CA ALA A 158 2.11 3.17 -4.12
C ALA A 158 2.17 3.96 -5.44
N VAL A 159 3.34 4.14 -6.04
CA VAL A 159 3.46 4.79 -7.35
C VAL A 159 3.01 3.81 -8.46
N ALA A 160 1.70 3.72 -8.67
CA ALA A 160 1.05 2.68 -9.45
C ALA A 160 0.11 3.25 -10.52
N ASP A 161 -0.19 2.43 -11.55
CA ASP A 161 -1.19 2.77 -12.57
C ASP A 161 -2.59 2.87 -11.99
N ARG A 162 -2.88 2.02 -11.00
CA ARG A 162 -4.11 2.06 -10.20
C ARG A 162 -3.77 2.00 -8.71
N VAL A 163 -4.35 2.89 -7.94
CA VAL A 163 -4.30 2.91 -6.48
C VAL A 163 -5.71 2.65 -5.95
N LEU A 164 -5.91 1.52 -5.33
CA LEU A 164 -7.15 1.13 -4.68
C LEU A 164 -7.02 1.28 -3.16
N MET A 165 -8.13 1.51 -2.48
CA MET A 165 -8.19 1.45 -1.02
C MET A 165 -9.35 0.57 -0.58
N LEU A 166 -9.17 -0.23 0.45
CA LEU A 166 -10.29 -0.80 1.18
C LEU A 166 -11.10 0.33 1.85
N GLU A 167 -12.41 0.13 1.96
CA GLU A 167 -13.36 1.19 2.36
C GLU A 167 -13.03 1.85 3.70
N ASN A 168 -12.51 1.08 4.67
CA ASN A 168 -12.10 1.59 5.98
C ASN A 168 -10.57 1.68 6.15
N ALA A 169 -9.81 1.58 5.07
CA ALA A 169 -8.39 1.89 5.08
C ALA A 169 -8.17 3.42 5.16
N VAL A 170 -6.98 3.83 5.57
CA VAL A 170 -6.58 5.24 5.64
C VAL A 170 -5.24 5.43 4.92
N TYR A 171 -5.09 6.59 4.25
CA TYR A 171 -3.86 6.90 3.52
C TYR A 171 -3.49 8.36 3.77
N ALA A 172 -2.35 8.61 4.39
CA ALA A 172 -1.96 9.93 4.87
C ALA A 172 -0.45 10.14 4.91
N ILE A 173 -0.04 11.40 5.07
CA ILE A 173 1.37 11.79 5.24
C ILE A 173 1.93 11.37 6.60
N LEU A 174 1.09 11.33 7.65
CA LEU A 174 1.45 10.94 9.03
C LEU A 174 0.20 10.46 9.77
N SER A 175 0.37 9.92 10.97
CA SER A 175 -0.76 9.51 11.81
C SER A 175 -1.57 10.71 12.33
N PRO A 176 -2.87 10.56 12.63
CA PRO A 176 -3.66 11.62 13.26
C PRO A 176 -3.08 12.12 14.58
N GLU A 177 -2.50 11.22 15.38
CA GLU A 177 -1.82 11.57 16.63
C GLU A 177 -0.60 12.46 16.37
N GLY A 178 0.20 12.11 15.35
CA GLY A 178 1.36 12.92 14.94
C GLY A 178 0.95 14.29 14.43
N PHE A 179 -0.12 14.36 13.62
CA PHE A 179 -0.68 15.60 13.11
C PHE A 179 -1.16 16.51 14.28
N ALA A 180 -1.93 15.95 15.22
CA ALA A 180 -2.44 16.67 16.38
C ALA A 180 -1.30 17.19 17.28
N SER A 181 -0.28 16.35 17.49
CA SER A 181 0.91 16.72 18.26
C SER A 181 1.69 17.87 17.64
N ILE A 182 1.84 17.88 16.32
CA ILE A 182 2.57 18.95 15.61
C ILE A 182 1.79 20.26 15.66
N LEU A 183 0.49 20.24 15.31
CA LEU A 183 -0.31 21.46 15.18
C LEU A 183 -0.77 22.01 16.53
N TRP A 184 -1.20 21.14 17.44
CA TRP A 184 -1.88 21.57 18.67
C TRP A 184 -1.13 21.22 19.94
N LYS A 185 0.01 20.49 19.82
CA LYS A 185 0.79 19.97 20.97
C LYS A 185 -0.04 19.04 21.87
N ASP A 186 -1.09 18.41 21.30
CA ASP A 186 -2.02 17.56 22.00
C ASP A 186 -2.44 16.35 21.12
N ALA A 187 -1.81 15.20 21.36
CA ALA A 187 -2.11 13.96 20.63
C ALA A 187 -3.52 13.42 20.89
N GLN A 188 -4.19 13.83 21.98
CA GLN A 188 -5.54 13.36 22.30
C GLN A 188 -6.58 13.90 21.32
N ARG A 189 -6.28 14.98 20.61
CA ARG A 189 -7.14 15.54 19.55
C ARG A 189 -7.00 14.78 18.22
N SER A 190 -6.51 13.55 18.23
CA SER A 190 -6.33 12.74 17.02
C SER A 190 -7.63 12.49 16.23
N GLY A 191 -8.79 12.41 16.89
CA GLY A 191 -10.08 12.29 16.21
C GLY A 191 -10.41 13.52 15.35
N GLU A 192 -10.20 14.74 15.88
CA GLU A 192 -10.36 15.98 15.14
C GLU A 192 -9.33 16.09 14.00
N ALA A 193 -8.09 15.68 14.27
CA ALA A 193 -7.04 15.61 13.27
C ALA A 193 -7.43 14.70 12.10
N ALA A 194 -7.96 13.52 12.37
CA ALA A 194 -8.38 12.57 11.34
C ALA A 194 -9.43 13.17 10.39
N GLU A 195 -10.39 13.94 10.89
CA GLU A 195 -11.40 14.63 10.06
C GLU A 195 -10.77 15.72 9.17
N LEU A 196 -9.83 16.49 9.72
CA LEU A 196 -9.16 17.57 8.97
C LEU A 196 -8.21 17.05 7.90
N MET A 197 -7.55 15.93 8.13
CA MET A 197 -6.55 15.35 7.24
C MET A 197 -7.13 14.78 5.94
N LYS A 198 -8.43 14.53 5.86
CA LYS A 198 -9.09 13.96 4.67
C LYS A 198 -8.49 12.63 4.22
N LEU A 199 -8.09 11.78 5.18
CA LEU A 199 -7.30 10.57 4.97
C LEU A 199 -8.12 9.32 4.61
N THR A 200 -9.45 9.42 4.55
CA THR A 200 -10.35 8.29 4.31
C THR A 200 -10.52 7.99 2.82
N ALA A 201 -10.88 6.76 2.47
CA ALA A 201 -11.06 6.34 1.10
C ALA A 201 -12.09 7.20 0.32
N PRO A 202 -13.27 7.57 0.87
CA PRO A 202 -14.20 8.46 0.20
C PRO A 202 -13.62 9.84 -0.11
N GLU A 203 -12.92 10.46 0.86
CA GLU A 203 -12.31 11.78 0.68
C GLU A 203 -11.18 11.74 -0.36
N LEU A 204 -10.30 10.75 -0.28
CA LEU A 204 -9.18 10.61 -1.22
C LEU A 204 -9.65 10.28 -2.64
N LYS A 205 -10.75 9.54 -2.78
CA LYS A 205 -11.38 9.30 -4.08
C LYS A 205 -11.94 10.60 -4.66
N LYS A 206 -12.59 11.43 -3.84
CA LYS A 206 -13.12 12.75 -4.25
C LYS A 206 -11.99 13.70 -4.66
N LEU A 207 -10.83 13.63 -3.97
CA LEU A 207 -9.64 14.43 -4.29
C LEU A 207 -8.85 13.87 -5.49
N GLY A 208 -9.21 12.71 -6.03
CA GLY A 208 -8.51 12.08 -7.15
C GLY A 208 -7.17 11.44 -6.78
N VAL A 209 -6.87 11.27 -5.48
CA VAL A 209 -5.63 10.64 -5.00
C VAL A 209 -5.63 9.14 -5.25
N ILE A 210 -6.81 8.50 -5.14
CA ILE A 210 -7.00 7.07 -5.42
C ILE A 210 -7.96 6.84 -6.58
N ASP A 211 -7.80 5.70 -7.25
CA ASP A 211 -8.60 5.34 -8.43
C ASP A 211 -9.88 4.58 -8.07
N GLY A 212 -9.94 3.90 -6.93
CA GLY A 212 -11.10 3.10 -6.56
C GLY A 212 -11.17 2.74 -5.09
N ILE A 213 -12.39 2.44 -4.64
CA ILE A 213 -12.69 1.98 -3.28
C ILE A 213 -13.19 0.55 -3.39
N VAL A 214 -12.59 -0.34 -2.61
CA VAL A 214 -13.04 -1.73 -2.44
C VAL A 214 -13.91 -1.80 -1.21
N ARG A 215 -15.17 -2.15 -1.39
CA ARG A 215 -16.14 -2.24 -0.30
C ARG A 215 -15.78 -3.31 0.70
N GLU A 216 -15.97 -3.00 1.97
CA GLU A 216 -15.83 -3.93 3.09
C GLU A 216 -17.20 -4.40 3.60
N PRO A 217 -17.27 -5.56 4.26
CA PRO A 217 -18.44 -5.97 5.02
C PRO A 217 -18.81 -4.96 6.12
N GLU A 218 -20.04 -5.01 6.58
CA GLU A 218 -20.44 -4.23 7.75
C GLU A 218 -19.55 -4.58 8.96
N GLY A 219 -19.07 -3.58 9.67
CA GLY A 219 -18.11 -3.76 10.76
C GLY A 219 -16.64 -3.86 10.35
N GLY A 220 -16.31 -3.91 9.04
CA GLY A 220 -14.93 -3.91 8.53
C GLY A 220 -14.48 -5.25 7.94
N ALA A 221 -13.30 -5.26 7.35
CA ALA A 221 -12.74 -6.40 6.63
C ALA A 221 -12.59 -7.68 7.49
N GLN A 222 -12.38 -7.53 8.79
CA GLN A 222 -12.21 -8.63 9.74
C GLN A 222 -13.51 -9.39 10.04
N THR A 223 -14.67 -8.80 9.79
CA THR A 223 -15.97 -9.44 10.10
C THR A 223 -16.34 -10.53 9.08
N ASP A 224 -15.93 -10.36 7.82
CA ASP A 224 -16.05 -11.35 6.76
C ASP A 224 -14.87 -11.22 5.79
N PRO A 225 -13.74 -11.87 6.11
CA PRO A 225 -12.57 -11.88 5.25
C PRO A 225 -12.84 -12.44 3.85
N SER A 226 -13.69 -13.47 3.74
CA SER A 226 -14.03 -14.09 2.45
C SER A 226 -14.75 -13.12 1.53
N ARG A 227 -15.69 -12.35 2.05
CA ARG A 227 -16.38 -11.30 1.29
C ARG A 227 -15.43 -10.17 0.89
N THR A 228 -14.52 -9.80 1.79
CA THR A 228 -13.48 -8.79 1.50
C THR A 228 -12.57 -9.25 0.36
N LEU A 229 -12.08 -10.49 0.41
CA LEU A 229 -11.28 -11.11 -0.65
C LEU A 229 -12.03 -11.15 -1.98
N TRP A 230 -13.29 -11.55 -1.99
CA TRP A 230 -14.12 -11.58 -3.20
C TRP A 230 -14.30 -10.19 -3.82
N ASN A 231 -14.55 -9.15 -3.01
CA ASN A 231 -14.66 -7.78 -3.49
C ASN A 231 -13.33 -7.29 -4.08
N LEU A 232 -12.22 -7.64 -3.42
CA LEU A 232 -10.88 -7.24 -3.84
C LEU A 232 -10.47 -7.95 -5.13
N ASP A 233 -10.71 -9.25 -5.25
CA ASP A 233 -10.46 -10.02 -6.47
C ASP A 233 -11.12 -9.38 -7.70
N ARG A 234 -12.41 -9.05 -7.58
CA ARG A 234 -13.16 -8.38 -8.66
C ARG A 234 -12.57 -7.01 -9.01
N ALA A 235 -12.17 -6.24 -8.00
CA ALA A 235 -11.59 -4.92 -8.23
C ALA A 235 -10.21 -5.01 -8.90
N LEU A 236 -9.37 -5.95 -8.47
CA LEU A 236 -8.07 -6.22 -9.07
C LEU A 236 -8.20 -6.67 -10.52
N THR A 237 -9.11 -7.61 -10.80
CA THR A 237 -9.38 -8.09 -12.15
C THR A 237 -9.86 -6.96 -13.06
N ALA A 238 -10.82 -6.15 -12.61
CA ALA A 238 -11.33 -5.02 -13.37
C ALA A 238 -10.26 -3.95 -13.65
N CYS A 239 -9.28 -3.78 -12.76
CA CYS A 239 -8.15 -2.87 -12.97
C CYS A 239 -7.07 -3.47 -13.88
N LEU A 240 -6.77 -4.77 -13.74
CA LEU A 240 -5.68 -5.42 -14.45
C LEU A 240 -5.98 -5.59 -15.96
N GLU A 241 -7.19 -6.06 -16.30
CA GLU A 241 -7.57 -6.37 -17.68
C GLU A 241 -7.34 -5.23 -18.69
N PRO A 242 -7.72 -3.97 -18.41
CA PRO A 242 -7.41 -2.86 -19.30
C PRO A 242 -5.90 -2.57 -19.38
N LEU A 243 -5.18 -2.66 -18.26
CA LEU A 243 -3.75 -2.35 -18.21
C LEU A 243 -2.90 -3.36 -19.02
N LEU A 244 -3.34 -4.61 -19.10
CA LEU A 244 -2.68 -5.64 -19.92
C LEU A 244 -2.74 -5.37 -21.43
N LYS A 245 -3.65 -4.51 -21.87
CA LYS A 245 -3.81 -4.11 -23.27
C LYS A 245 -2.97 -2.87 -23.62
N GLU A 246 -2.42 -2.21 -22.63
CA GLU A 246 -1.62 -1.00 -22.81
C GLU A 246 -0.19 -1.35 -23.24
N SER A 247 0.42 -0.49 -24.04
CA SER A 247 1.86 -0.58 -24.33
C SER A 247 2.69 -0.10 -23.13
N ALA A 248 3.92 -0.56 -23.03
CA ALA A 248 4.88 -0.10 -22.03
C ALA A 248 5.01 1.43 -21.98
N ALA A 249 5.08 2.07 -23.14
CA ALA A 249 5.15 3.53 -23.26
C ALA A 249 3.86 4.21 -22.74
N SER A 250 2.70 3.66 -23.06
CA SER A 250 1.41 4.18 -22.57
C SER A 250 1.31 4.11 -21.05
N LEU A 251 1.69 2.97 -20.44
CA LEU A 251 1.70 2.81 -18.98
C LEU A 251 2.57 3.87 -18.28
N THR A 252 3.81 4.07 -18.73
CA THR A 252 4.72 5.03 -18.11
C THR A 252 4.24 6.47 -18.26
N VAL A 253 3.77 6.87 -19.44
CA VAL A 253 3.25 8.23 -19.68
C VAL A 253 2.00 8.50 -18.84
N ARG A 254 1.04 7.57 -18.82
CA ARG A 254 -0.21 7.75 -18.05
C ARG A 254 0.05 7.78 -16.54
N ARG A 255 0.97 6.94 -16.04
CA ARG A 255 1.39 6.97 -14.63
C ARG A 255 2.03 8.31 -14.29
N TYR A 256 2.94 8.80 -15.10
CA TYR A 256 3.54 10.12 -14.92
C TYR A 256 2.48 11.23 -14.90
N GLN A 257 1.59 11.27 -15.90
CA GLN A 257 0.53 12.28 -15.98
C GLN A 257 -0.39 12.24 -14.76
N LYS A 258 -0.78 11.04 -14.30
CA LYS A 258 -1.59 10.85 -13.10
C LYS A 258 -0.97 11.52 -11.88
N PHE A 259 0.29 11.21 -11.57
CA PHE A 259 0.96 11.78 -10.40
C PHE A 259 1.25 13.28 -10.55
N ARG A 260 1.51 13.75 -11.76
CA ARG A 260 1.69 15.19 -12.06
C ARG A 260 0.40 16.00 -11.94
N ALA A 261 -0.75 15.37 -12.09
CA ALA A 261 -2.05 16.03 -11.95
C ALA A 261 -2.49 16.21 -10.48
N LEU A 262 -1.90 15.44 -9.55
CA LEU A 262 -2.21 15.55 -8.13
C LEU A 262 -1.85 16.95 -7.61
N GLY A 263 -2.77 17.58 -6.87
CA GLY A 263 -2.59 18.92 -6.28
C GLY A 263 -2.75 20.08 -7.24
N ARG A 264 -3.01 19.86 -8.54
CA ARG A 264 -3.41 20.94 -9.44
C ARG A 264 -4.87 21.31 -9.22
N GLY A 265 -5.16 22.59 -8.99
CA GLY A 265 -6.52 23.11 -8.94
C GLY A 265 -7.23 22.92 -10.28
N LYS A 266 -8.57 22.92 -10.27
CA LYS A 266 -9.36 22.88 -11.52
C LYS A 266 -9.16 24.11 -12.42
N GLU A 267 -8.48 25.13 -11.92
CA GLU A 267 -8.18 26.38 -12.65
C GLU A 267 -6.90 26.29 -13.50
N ASP A 268 -6.08 25.23 -13.30
CA ASP A 268 -4.81 25.04 -14.02
C ASP A 268 -4.87 23.88 -15.05
N ALA A 269 -6.07 23.40 -15.41
CA ALA A 269 -6.26 22.26 -16.30
C ALA A 269 -6.77 22.69 -17.69
#